data_dd00122874224e4317960614f5687658
#
_entry.id   dd00122874224e4317960614f5687658
#
_cell.length_a   1.000
_cell.length_b   1.000
_cell.length_c   1.000
_cell.angle_alpha   90.00
_cell.angle_beta   90.00
_cell.angle_gamma   90.00
#
_symmetry.space_group_name_H-M   'P 1'
#
loop_
_entity.id
_entity.type
_entity.pdbx_description
1 polymer ?
#
loop_
_entity_poly.entity_id
_entity_poly.type
_entity_poly.pdbx_seq_one_letter_code
_entity_poly.pdbx_strand_id
1 'polypeptide(L)'
;MADTPRPLPVVRAMIDALDRDLLQIMAKRMALVAEIAAYKRLHGLKIRDASRERELLRDRHEHATELGLPSEEIESIFRLLMRSSRDHQAALRAEVPMDAVSYTIAIIGGHGRIGRVMARLFGDLGHR
;
A
#
# COMPACT_ATOMS: atom_id res chain seq x y z
N MET A 1 -14.94 -44.28 -3.37
CA MET A 1 -15.81 -43.62 -4.37
C MET A 1 -15.14 -42.35 -4.81
N ALA A 2 -14.82 -42.21 -6.09
CA ALA A 2 -14.29 -40.95 -6.58
C ALA A 2 -15.41 -39.90 -6.51
N ASP A 3 -15.17 -38.83 -5.75
CA ASP A 3 -16.10 -37.74 -5.61
C ASP A 3 -16.29 -37.09 -7.01
N THR A 4 -17.50 -37.16 -7.54
CA THR A 4 -17.79 -36.61 -8.88
C THR A 4 -17.53 -35.11 -8.84
N PRO A 5 -16.65 -34.59 -9.72
CA PRO A 5 -16.32 -33.15 -9.67
C PRO A 5 -17.57 -32.29 -9.88
N ARG A 6 -17.66 -31.21 -9.13
CA ARG A 6 -18.77 -30.26 -9.25
C ARG A 6 -18.81 -29.64 -10.66
N PRO A 7 -20.02 -29.31 -11.18
CA PRO A 7 -20.13 -28.63 -12.45
C PRO A 7 -19.32 -27.33 -12.50
N LEU A 8 -18.60 -27.12 -13.61
CA LEU A 8 -17.73 -25.96 -13.79
C LEU A 8 -18.39 -24.60 -13.48
N PRO A 9 -19.66 -24.32 -13.88
CA PRO A 9 -20.32 -23.05 -13.52
C PRO A 9 -20.48 -22.88 -12.00
N VAL A 10 -20.71 -23.94 -11.26
CA VAL A 10 -20.84 -23.90 -9.79
C VAL A 10 -19.49 -23.55 -9.15
N VAL A 11 -18.42 -24.20 -9.60
CA VAL A 11 -17.07 -23.92 -9.08
C VAL A 11 -16.65 -22.47 -9.37
N ARG A 12 -16.93 -21.97 -10.58
CA ARG A 12 -16.66 -20.57 -10.96
C ARG A 12 -17.42 -19.58 -10.08
N ALA A 13 -18.72 -19.83 -9.84
CA ALA A 13 -19.52 -18.98 -8.96
C ALA A 13 -18.99 -18.96 -7.52
N MET A 14 -18.44 -20.07 -7.03
CA MET A 14 -17.78 -20.12 -5.72
C MET A 14 -16.49 -19.29 -5.70
N ILE A 15 -15.68 -19.37 -6.75
CA ILE A 15 -14.47 -18.54 -6.88
C ILE A 15 -14.84 -17.06 -6.92
N ASP A 16 -15.83 -16.67 -7.72
CA ASP A 16 -16.30 -15.28 -7.81
C ASP A 16 -16.78 -14.74 -6.45
N ALA A 17 -17.39 -15.59 -5.62
CA ALA A 17 -17.79 -15.22 -4.27
C ALA A 17 -16.56 -14.96 -3.36
N LEU A 18 -15.57 -15.85 -3.39
CA LEU A 18 -14.32 -15.71 -2.63
C LEU A 18 -13.52 -14.48 -3.08
N ASP A 19 -13.50 -14.18 -4.37
CA ASP A 19 -12.83 -12.99 -4.90
C ASP A 19 -13.49 -11.70 -4.38
N ARG A 20 -14.82 -11.67 -4.25
CA ARG A 20 -15.52 -10.54 -3.63
C ARG A 20 -15.17 -10.39 -2.15
N ASP A 21 -15.08 -11.49 -1.42
CA ASP A 21 -14.66 -11.48 -0.01
C ASP A 21 -13.21 -10.98 0.11
N LEU A 22 -12.33 -11.41 -0.79
CA LEU A 22 -10.95 -10.94 -0.85
C LEU A 22 -10.87 -9.43 -1.07
N LEU A 23 -11.68 -8.87 -2.00
CA LEU A 23 -11.75 -7.42 -2.22
C LEU A 23 -12.21 -6.66 -0.96
N GLN A 24 -13.19 -7.21 -0.22
CA GLN A 24 -13.63 -6.59 1.04
C GLN A 24 -12.52 -6.60 2.10
N ILE A 25 -11.75 -7.70 2.19
CA ILE A 25 -10.60 -7.80 3.11
C ILE A 25 -9.52 -6.79 2.71
N MET A 26 -9.25 -6.65 1.42
CA MET A 26 -8.31 -5.64 0.92
C MET A 26 -8.75 -4.21 1.27
N ALA A 27 -10.05 -3.89 1.12
CA ALA A 27 -10.59 -2.58 1.50
C ALA A 27 -10.41 -2.31 3.01
N LYS A 28 -10.72 -3.28 3.87
CA LYS A 28 -10.48 -3.19 5.32
C LYS A 28 -9.01 -2.96 5.64
N ARG A 29 -8.11 -3.68 4.95
CA ARG A 29 -6.66 -3.50 5.10
C ARG A 29 -6.23 -2.07 4.72
N MET A 30 -6.77 -1.50 3.63
CA MET A 30 -6.44 -0.14 3.22
C MET A 30 -6.94 0.92 4.20
N ALA A 31 -8.08 0.70 4.86
CA ALA A 31 -8.54 1.58 5.94
C ALA A 31 -7.53 1.62 7.10
N LEU A 32 -6.99 0.47 7.52
CA LEU A 32 -5.92 0.42 8.53
C LEU A 32 -4.62 1.07 8.06
N VAL A 33 -4.31 1.02 6.77
CA VAL A 33 -3.16 1.75 6.20
C VAL A 33 -3.32 3.26 6.36
N ALA A 34 -4.53 3.79 6.23
CA ALA A 34 -4.80 5.21 6.48
C ALA A 34 -4.56 5.59 7.95
N GLU A 35 -4.92 4.73 8.91
CA GLU A 35 -4.60 4.94 10.34
C GLU A 35 -3.08 4.94 10.58
N ILE A 36 -2.34 4.01 9.96
CA ILE A 36 -0.87 3.98 10.00
C ILE A 36 -0.29 5.27 9.43
N ALA A 37 -0.82 5.77 8.31
CA ALA A 37 -0.36 7.01 7.70
C ALA A 37 -0.54 8.21 8.64
N ALA A 38 -1.70 8.30 9.29
CA ALA A 38 -1.98 9.35 10.27
C ALA A 38 -1.04 9.28 11.48
N TYR A 39 -0.82 8.09 12.03
CA TYR A 39 0.12 7.88 13.13
C TYR A 39 1.55 8.26 12.76
N LYS A 40 2.04 7.78 11.62
CA LYS A 40 3.39 8.08 11.14
C LYS A 40 3.60 9.57 10.87
N ARG A 41 2.59 10.26 10.35
CA ARG A 41 2.63 11.72 10.14
C ARG A 41 2.74 12.45 11.48
N LEU A 42 1.92 12.09 12.45
CA LEU A 42 1.91 12.70 13.78
C LEU A 42 3.26 12.57 14.49
N HIS A 43 3.94 11.44 14.32
CA HIS A 43 5.21 11.12 14.98
C HIS A 43 6.44 11.35 14.10
N GLY A 44 6.31 11.94 12.92
CA GLY A 44 7.43 12.22 12.02
C GLY A 44 8.14 10.96 11.49
N LEU A 45 7.45 9.82 11.44
CA LEU A 45 8.02 8.55 11.02
C LEU A 45 8.05 8.42 9.50
N LYS A 46 9.04 7.68 8.99
CA LYS A 46 9.14 7.37 7.55
C LYS A 46 8.02 6.44 7.11
N ILE A 47 7.53 6.63 5.87
CA ILE A 47 6.52 5.74 5.27
C ILE A 47 7.06 4.32 5.17
N ARG A 48 8.26 4.16 4.60
CA ARG A 48 8.89 2.85 4.44
C ARG A 48 9.56 2.40 5.72
N ASP A 49 9.21 1.20 6.17
CA ASP A 49 9.89 0.45 7.22
C ASP A 49 10.42 -0.85 6.62
N ALA A 50 11.68 -0.80 6.18
CA ALA A 50 12.30 -1.93 5.48
C ALA A 50 12.46 -3.17 6.38
N SER A 51 12.62 -2.99 7.70
CA SER A 51 12.69 -4.10 8.65
C SER A 51 11.35 -4.82 8.77
N ARG A 52 10.29 -4.04 8.96
CA ARG A 52 8.93 -4.57 9.03
C ARG A 52 8.49 -5.24 7.74
N GLU A 53 8.86 -4.68 6.59
CA GLU A 53 8.55 -5.29 5.29
C GLU A 53 9.22 -6.66 5.12
N ARG A 54 10.50 -6.81 5.53
CA ARG A 54 11.19 -8.10 5.47
C ARG A 54 10.59 -9.14 6.41
N GLU A 55 10.27 -8.74 7.63
CA GLU A 55 9.60 -9.60 8.61
C GLU A 55 8.25 -10.10 8.08
N LEU A 56 7.44 -9.19 7.54
CA LEU A 56 6.13 -9.51 6.98
C LEU A 56 6.26 -10.50 5.82
N LEU A 57 7.17 -10.29 4.88
CA LEU A 57 7.34 -11.18 3.74
C LEU A 57 7.76 -12.59 4.16
N ARG A 58 8.68 -12.70 5.12
CA ARG A 58 9.08 -13.99 5.67
C ARG A 58 7.90 -14.73 6.30
N ASP A 59 7.15 -14.05 7.16
CA ASP A 59 5.98 -14.61 7.83
C ASP A 59 4.92 -15.07 6.81
N ARG A 60 4.67 -14.28 5.75
CA ARG A 60 3.70 -14.65 4.71
C ARG A 60 4.17 -15.81 3.84
N HIS A 61 5.46 -15.91 3.58
CA HIS A 61 6.05 -17.04 2.88
C HIS A 61 5.89 -18.34 3.67
N GLU A 62 6.22 -18.32 4.96
CA GLU A 62 6.07 -19.47 5.87
C GLU A 62 4.60 -19.91 5.95
N HIS A 63 3.69 -18.96 6.19
CA HIS A 63 2.26 -19.25 6.31
C HIS A 63 1.64 -19.76 4.99
N ALA A 64 2.07 -19.25 3.84
CA ALA A 64 1.66 -19.77 2.54
C ALA A 64 2.06 -21.22 2.35
N THR A 65 3.28 -21.59 2.78
CA THR A 65 3.76 -22.97 2.76
C THR A 65 2.88 -23.89 3.62
N GLU A 66 2.53 -23.46 4.83
CA GLU A 66 1.64 -24.21 5.73
C GLU A 66 0.26 -24.45 5.11
N LEU A 67 -0.24 -23.51 4.33
CA LEU A 67 -1.52 -23.58 3.63
C LEU A 67 -1.45 -24.34 2.29
N GLY A 68 -0.28 -24.83 1.88
CA GLY A 68 -0.07 -25.49 0.60
C GLY A 68 -0.18 -24.55 -0.61
N LEU A 69 0.03 -23.25 -0.41
CA LEU A 69 0.02 -22.24 -1.47
C LEU A 69 1.43 -22.06 -2.06
N PRO A 70 1.54 -21.59 -3.32
CA PRO A 70 2.84 -21.31 -3.94
C PRO A 70 3.47 -20.06 -3.28
N SER A 71 4.38 -20.30 -2.33
CA SER A 71 4.93 -19.29 -1.41
C SER A 71 5.56 -18.08 -2.11
N GLU A 72 6.29 -18.30 -3.22
CA GLU A 72 6.93 -17.23 -4.00
C GLU A 72 5.89 -16.32 -4.69
N GLU A 73 4.80 -16.91 -5.19
CA GLU A 73 3.71 -16.14 -5.80
C GLU A 73 2.96 -15.32 -4.75
N ILE A 74 2.69 -15.91 -3.59
CA ILE A 74 2.08 -15.22 -2.45
C ILE A 74 2.97 -14.08 -1.97
N GLU A 75 4.27 -14.30 -1.86
CA GLU A 75 5.23 -13.24 -1.52
C GLU A 75 5.17 -12.08 -2.52
N SER A 76 5.10 -12.38 -3.82
CA SER A 76 4.96 -11.38 -4.88
C SER A 76 3.67 -10.57 -4.75
N ILE A 77 2.55 -11.19 -4.42
CA ILE A 77 1.28 -10.52 -4.13
C ILE A 77 1.42 -9.57 -2.94
N PHE A 78 2.05 -10.03 -1.86
CA PHE A 78 2.26 -9.18 -0.68
C PHE A 78 3.22 -8.02 -0.95
N ARG A 79 4.22 -8.17 -1.83
CA ARG A 79 5.06 -7.05 -2.31
C ARG A 79 4.23 -5.97 -3.01
N LEU A 80 3.27 -6.36 -3.85
CA LEU A 80 2.35 -5.43 -4.51
C LEU A 80 1.42 -4.74 -3.50
N LEU A 81 0.87 -5.48 -2.53
CA LEU A 81 0.05 -4.91 -1.47
C LEU A 81 0.81 -3.91 -0.61
N MET A 82 2.09 -4.18 -0.28
CA MET A 82 2.93 -3.24 0.46
C MET A 82 3.25 -2.00 -0.37
N ARG A 83 3.53 -2.15 -1.66
CA ARG A 83 3.74 -1.01 -2.56
C ARG A 83 2.49 -0.13 -2.61
N SER A 84 1.32 -0.71 -2.86
CA SER A 84 0.04 0.01 -2.85
C SER A 84 -0.21 0.73 -1.52
N SER A 85 0.14 0.10 -0.40
CA SER A 85 0.04 0.73 0.92
C SER A 85 0.96 1.94 1.08
N ARG A 86 2.19 1.86 0.58
CA ARG A 86 3.13 3.01 0.59
C ARG A 86 2.63 4.16 -0.28
N ASP A 87 2.14 3.84 -1.48
CA ASP A 87 1.61 4.83 -2.41
C ASP A 87 0.40 5.55 -1.79
N HIS A 88 -0.49 4.82 -1.13
CA HIS A 88 -1.62 5.39 -0.40
C HIS A 88 -1.18 6.27 0.78
N GLN A 89 -0.21 5.82 1.59
CA GLN A 89 0.35 6.63 2.68
C GLN A 89 1.01 7.90 2.15
N ALA A 90 1.70 7.83 1.01
CA ALA A 90 2.33 8.99 0.38
C ALA A 90 1.28 9.99 -0.12
N ALA A 91 0.20 9.53 -0.75
CA ALA A 91 -0.91 10.36 -1.18
C ALA A 91 -1.55 11.09 0.01
N LEU A 92 -1.88 10.37 1.09
CA LEU A 92 -2.45 10.96 2.31
C LEU A 92 -1.50 11.94 3.01
N ARG A 93 -0.18 11.74 2.91
CA ARG A 93 0.82 12.67 3.45
C ARG A 93 0.94 13.94 2.63
N ALA A 94 0.74 13.85 1.31
CA ALA A 94 0.74 14.99 0.40
C ALA A 94 -0.53 15.86 0.52
N GLU A 95 -1.61 15.35 1.11
CA GLU A 95 -2.79 16.14 1.42
C GLU A 95 -2.44 17.16 2.51
N VAL A 96 -2.41 18.45 2.12
CA VAL A 96 -2.19 19.55 3.05
C VAL A 96 -3.51 19.88 3.72
N PRO A 97 -3.58 19.94 5.07
CA PRO A 97 -4.78 20.41 5.77
C PRO A 97 -5.19 21.79 5.26
N MET A 98 -6.50 22.06 5.14
CA MET A 98 -7.00 23.34 4.64
C MET A 98 -6.57 24.56 5.49
N ASP A 99 -6.16 24.31 6.73
CA ASP A 99 -5.63 25.30 7.69
C ASP A 99 -4.09 25.36 7.73
N ALA A 100 -3.40 24.61 6.87
CA ALA A 100 -1.94 24.64 6.84
C ALA A 100 -1.43 25.98 6.34
N VAL A 101 -0.47 26.55 7.07
CA VAL A 101 0.18 27.81 6.68
C VAL A 101 0.97 27.58 5.38
N SER A 102 0.62 28.33 4.34
CA SER A 102 1.37 28.32 3.09
C SER A 102 2.59 29.24 3.21
N TYR A 103 3.77 28.75 2.86
CA TYR A 103 5.01 29.52 2.81
C TYR A 103 5.39 29.79 1.36
N THR A 104 6.02 30.94 1.13
CA THR A 104 6.73 31.21 -0.12
C THR A 104 8.15 30.69 0.01
N ILE A 105 8.53 29.75 -0.84
CA ILE A 105 9.82 29.05 -0.78
C ILE A 105 10.63 29.41 -2.01
N ALA A 106 11.81 30.00 -1.80
CA ALA A 106 12.76 30.26 -2.88
C ALA A 106 13.69 29.04 -3.06
N ILE A 107 13.70 28.46 -4.26
CA ILE A 107 14.57 27.34 -4.61
C ILE A 107 15.70 27.83 -5.51
N ILE A 108 16.91 27.92 -4.96
CA ILE A 108 18.11 28.24 -5.73
C ILE A 108 18.49 27.01 -6.57
N GLY A 109 18.64 27.17 -7.89
CA GLY A 109 18.89 26.07 -8.79
C GLY A 109 17.62 25.28 -9.19
N GLY A 110 16.46 25.92 -9.13
CA GLY A 110 15.16 25.32 -9.44
C GLY A 110 15.03 24.72 -10.85
N HIS A 111 15.88 25.11 -11.80
CA HIS A 111 15.92 24.54 -13.17
C HIS A 111 16.67 23.21 -13.23
N GLY A 112 17.47 22.88 -12.23
CA GLY A 112 18.16 21.59 -12.12
C GLY A 112 17.21 20.44 -11.81
N ARG A 113 17.72 19.22 -11.99
CA ARG A 113 16.92 17.98 -11.80
C ARG A 113 16.33 17.91 -10.39
N ILE A 114 17.13 18.19 -9.37
CA ILE A 114 16.72 18.18 -7.95
C ILE A 114 15.79 19.35 -7.66
N GLY A 115 16.13 20.56 -8.13
CA GLY A 115 15.32 21.76 -7.91
C GLY A 115 13.89 21.62 -8.44
N ARG A 116 13.70 21.00 -9.61
CA ARG A 116 12.36 20.71 -10.17
C ARG A 116 11.57 19.71 -9.33
N VAL A 117 12.24 18.71 -8.77
CA VAL A 117 11.59 17.74 -7.85
C VAL A 117 11.16 18.43 -6.57
N MET A 118 12.01 19.28 -6.00
CA MET A 118 11.70 20.05 -4.80
C MET A 118 10.58 21.07 -5.04
N ALA A 119 10.59 21.78 -6.17
CA ALA A 119 9.54 22.72 -6.53
C ALA A 119 8.17 22.02 -6.64
N ARG A 120 8.13 20.83 -7.26
CA ARG A 120 6.90 20.03 -7.34
C ARG A 120 6.47 19.57 -5.95
N LEU A 121 7.38 19.03 -5.14
CA LEU A 121 7.08 18.56 -3.80
C LEU A 121 6.49 19.68 -2.92
N PHE A 122 7.09 20.86 -2.92
CA PHE A 122 6.59 21.99 -2.13
C PHE A 122 5.28 22.55 -2.69
N GLY A 123 5.10 22.55 -4.01
CA GLY A 123 3.84 22.89 -4.64
C GLY A 123 2.71 21.93 -4.26
N ASP A 124 2.97 20.61 -4.28
CA ASP A 124 2.02 19.58 -3.86
C ASP A 124 1.67 19.67 -2.36
N LEU A 125 2.59 20.23 -1.54
CA LEU A 125 2.36 20.55 -0.12
C LEU A 125 1.64 21.89 0.11
N GLY A 126 1.23 22.60 -0.96
CA GLY A 126 0.50 23.86 -0.88
C GLY A 126 1.36 25.10 -0.63
N HIS A 127 2.69 24.99 -0.77
CA HIS A 127 3.61 26.14 -0.71
C HIS A 127 3.73 26.81 -2.10
N ARG A 128 4.18 28.05 -2.14
CA ARG A 128 4.38 28.84 -3.36
C ARG A 128 5.85 29.17 -3.58
#